data_b5926c1d22a9d30670b1c8f9296d553e
#
_entry.id   b5926c1d22a9d30670b1c8f9296d553e
#
_cell.length_a   1.000
_cell.length_b   1.000
_cell.length_c   1.000
_cell.angle_alpha   90.00
_cell.angle_beta   90.00
_cell.angle_gamma   90.00
#
_symmetry.space_group_name_H-M   'P 1'
#
loop_
_entity.id
_entity.type
_entity.pdbx_description
1 polymer ?
#
loop_
_entity_poly.entity_id
_entity_poly.type
_entity_poly.pdbx_seq_one_letter_code
_entity_poly.pdbx_strand_id
1 'polypeptide(L)'
;MDLYSIGEMLIDFIPGDVPGSYLRNAGGAPANLAIAAARCGLDTGLCCSVGNDDFGRFLLDTLRQNGVRALRTELCDEAVTTMAFVTLTETGERSFTFARKPGADMFLRESDVKESDIREAVIVHAGSCSLSASPAAEATVRALRLGRQLDKLVTFDVNYRDMMWPGGMTACAAKVGEILPDVDLLKIAREETVLFGGEDALPALMERYGLTLVVETLGSGGARGYFRGREIRVPGRPARCADTTGAGDAFW
;
A
#
# COMPACT_ATOMS: atom_id res chain seq x y z
N MET A 1 -15.58 -7.24 -10.26
CA MET A 1 -14.42 -6.41 -9.85
C MET A 1 -13.16 -7.22 -9.95
N ASP A 2 -12.12 -6.69 -10.63
CA ASP A 2 -10.84 -7.41 -10.74
C ASP A 2 -10.00 -7.27 -9.47
N LEU A 3 -9.95 -6.06 -8.89
CA LEU A 3 -9.14 -5.74 -7.73
C LEU A 3 -9.96 -5.04 -6.63
N TYR A 4 -9.95 -5.62 -5.44
CA TYR A 4 -10.31 -4.98 -4.17
C TYR A 4 -9.02 -4.58 -3.45
N SER A 5 -8.77 -3.29 -3.31
CA SER A 5 -7.65 -2.76 -2.54
C SER A 5 -8.15 -2.18 -1.22
N ILE A 6 -7.38 -2.32 -0.14
CA ILE A 6 -7.70 -1.76 1.18
C ILE A 6 -6.47 -1.13 1.82
N GLY A 7 -6.66 0.04 2.41
CA GLY A 7 -5.63 0.71 3.18
C GLY A 7 -5.70 2.22 3.11
N GLU A 8 -4.55 2.86 3.32
CA GLU A 8 -4.45 4.31 3.39
C GLU A 8 -4.60 4.98 2.02
N MET A 9 -5.29 6.12 2.05
CA MET A 9 -5.26 7.15 1.02
C MET A 9 -5.01 8.49 1.70
N LEU A 10 -4.10 9.28 1.18
CA LEU A 10 -3.60 10.48 1.83
C LEU A 10 -3.21 11.56 0.82
N ILE A 11 -2.89 12.73 1.31
CA ILE A 11 -2.35 13.82 0.50
C ILE A 11 -0.82 13.82 0.59
N ASP A 12 -0.16 13.77 -0.57
CA ASP A 12 1.26 14.05 -0.70
C ASP A 12 1.46 15.52 -1.13
N PHE A 13 2.05 16.31 -0.25
CA PHE A 13 2.52 17.66 -0.55
C PHE A 13 3.97 17.58 -1.01
N ILE A 14 4.21 17.69 -2.31
CA ILE A 14 5.55 17.74 -2.90
C ILE A 14 5.99 19.19 -3.14
N PRO A 15 7.29 19.52 -3.01
CA PRO A 15 7.78 20.86 -3.31
C PRO A 15 7.38 21.30 -4.72
N GLY A 16 6.88 22.53 -4.83
CA GLY A 16 6.61 23.16 -6.11
C GLY A 16 7.82 23.95 -6.64
N ASP A 17 7.67 24.55 -7.80
CA ASP A 17 8.73 25.32 -8.49
C ASP A 17 9.11 26.63 -7.77
N VAL A 18 8.19 27.16 -6.96
CA VAL A 18 8.44 28.38 -6.17
C VAL A 18 8.88 27.98 -4.75
N PRO A 19 9.97 28.57 -4.21
CA PRO A 19 10.40 28.29 -2.86
C PRO A 19 9.26 28.45 -1.83
N GLY A 20 9.04 27.42 -1.00
CA GLY A 20 7.97 27.41 0.01
C GLY A 20 6.60 27.02 -0.52
N SER A 21 6.43 26.79 -1.83
CA SER A 21 5.19 26.26 -2.38
C SER A 21 5.17 24.72 -2.37
N TYR A 22 3.95 24.17 -2.32
CA TYR A 22 3.69 22.75 -2.42
C TYR A 22 2.62 22.45 -3.45
N LEU A 23 2.81 21.37 -4.19
CA LEU A 23 1.81 20.76 -5.05
C LEU A 23 1.09 19.66 -4.30
N ARG A 24 -0.24 19.71 -4.30
CA ARG A 24 -1.08 18.69 -3.68
C ARG A 24 -1.30 17.53 -4.64
N ASN A 25 -0.96 16.33 -4.21
CA ASN A 25 -1.19 15.09 -4.95
C ASN A 25 -1.95 14.08 -4.09
N ALA A 26 -2.70 13.20 -4.73
CA ALA A 26 -3.22 12.01 -4.08
C ALA A 26 -2.08 10.99 -3.94
N GLY A 27 -2.00 10.35 -2.77
CA GLY A 27 -1.02 9.34 -2.42
C GLY A 27 -1.64 8.21 -1.59
N GLY A 28 -0.78 7.31 -1.11
CA GLY A 28 -1.14 6.08 -0.41
C GLY A 28 -0.95 4.87 -1.32
N ALA A 29 -0.16 3.88 -0.86
CA ALA A 29 0.24 2.76 -1.71
C ALA A 29 -0.95 1.95 -2.26
N PRO A 30 -1.97 1.56 -1.45
CA PRO A 30 -3.13 0.85 -1.97
C PRO A 30 -3.95 1.67 -2.97
N ALA A 31 -3.99 3.00 -2.81
CA ALA A 31 -4.67 3.90 -3.73
C ALA A 31 -3.91 4.03 -5.06
N ASN A 32 -2.58 4.18 -4.98
CA ASN A 32 -1.72 4.25 -6.16
C ASN A 32 -1.82 2.98 -7.01
N LEU A 33 -1.79 1.81 -6.38
CA LEU A 33 -1.98 0.52 -7.05
C LEU A 33 -3.35 0.43 -7.70
N ALA A 34 -4.44 0.77 -6.99
CA ALA A 34 -5.79 0.72 -7.54
C ALA A 34 -5.95 1.65 -8.76
N ILE A 35 -5.38 2.86 -8.70
CA ILE A 35 -5.39 3.82 -9.81
C ILE A 35 -4.56 3.31 -10.99
N ALA A 36 -3.36 2.73 -10.73
CA ALA A 36 -2.52 2.17 -11.79
C ALA A 36 -3.23 1.01 -12.50
N ALA A 37 -3.84 0.10 -11.74
CA ALA A 37 -4.62 -1.02 -12.27
C ALA A 37 -5.83 -0.55 -13.10
N ALA A 38 -6.57 0.46 -12.61
CA ALA A 38 -7.69 1.07 -13.36
C ALA A 38 -7.23 1.68 -14.69
N ARG A 39 -6.08 2.38 -14.69
CA ARG A 39 -5.47 2.91 -15.92
C ARG A 39 -5.02 1.83 -16.89
N CYS A 40 -4.75 0.63 -16.41
CA CYS A 40 -4.50 -0.57 -17.23
C CYS A 40 -5.81 -1.24 -17.70
N GLY A 41 -6.97 -0.71 -17.38
CA GLY A 41 -8.29 -1.21 -17.84
C GLY A 41 -8.97 -2.21 -16.91
N LEU A 42 -8.47 -2.39 -15.69
CA LEU A 42 -9.10 -3.28 -14.70
C LEU A 42 -10.24 -2.57 -13.95
N ASP A 43 -11.27 -3.33 -13.57
CA ASP A 43 -12.34 -2.87 -12.67
C ASP A 43 -11.85 -2.92 -11.21
N THR A 44 -11.56 -1.76 -10.63
CA THR A 44 -10.90 -1.64 -9.33
C THR A 44 -11.77 -0.93 -8.31
N GLY A 45 -11.63 -1.33 -7.05
CA GLY A 45 -12.23 -0.67 -5.90
C GLY A 45 -11.23 -0.46 -4.77
N LEU A 46 -11.37 0.66 -4.05
CA LEU A 46 -10.56 0.99 -2.89
C LEU A 46 -11.45 1.17 -1.65
N CYS A 47 -11.16 0.41 -0.60
CA CYS A 47 -11.72 0.59 0.74
C CYS A 47 -10.72 1.40 1.58
N CYS A 48 -11.00 2.68 1.80
CA CYS A 48 -10.15 3.60 2.56
C CYS A 48 -10.99 4.53 3.42
N SER A 49 -10.39 5.13 4.44
CA SER A 49 -11.02 6.19 5.24
C SER A 49 -10.28 7.50 5.02
N VAL A 50 -11.04 8.56 4.72
CA VAL A 50 -10.54 9.94 4.52
C VAL A 50 -11.36 10.90 5.35
N GLY A 51 -10.79 12.03 5.73
CA GLY A 51 -11.42 13.02 6.60
C GLY A 51 -12.62 13.74 5.99
N ASN A 52 -13.52 14.23 6.84
CA ASN A 52 -14.60 15.13 6.43
C ASN A 52 -14.07 16.56 6.23
N ASP A 53 -13.16 16.69 5.29
CA ASP A 53 -12.49 17.92 4.91
C ASP A 53 -12.33 18.03 3.39
N ASP A 54 -11.80 19.15 2.90
CA ASP A 54 -11.62 19.37 1.47
C ASP A 54 -10.58 18.43 0.84
N PHE A 55 -9.63 17.93 1.64
CA PHE A 55 -8.66 16.95 1.18
C PHE A 55 -9.30 15.58 1.00
N GLY A 56 -10.15 15.14 1.94
CA GLY A 56 -10.88 13.87 1.80
C GLY A 56 -11.80 13.87 0.58
N ARG A 57 -12.53 14.98 0.37
CA ARG A 57 -13.37 15.16 -0.84
C ARG A 57 -12.53 15.10 -2.13
N PHE A 58 -11.40 15.79 -2.15
CA PHE A 58 -10.46 15.72 -3.27
C PHE A 58 -9.98 14.30 -3.56
N LEU A 59 -9.65 13.53 -2.53
CA LEU A 59 -9.19 12.14 -2.69
C LEU A 59 -10.29 11.26 -3.28
N LEU A 60 -11.53 11.34 -2.78
CA LEU A 60 -12.65 10.57 -3.34
C LEU A 60 -12.97 10.97 -4.80
N ASP A 61 -12.85 12.26 -5.12
CA ASP A 61 -13.00 12.73 -6.49
C ASP A 61 -11.88 12.23 -7.40
N THR A 62 -10.64 12.15 -6.88
CA THR A 62 -9.51 11.58 -7.61
C THR A 62 -9.73 10.11 -7.94
N LEU A 63 -10.26 9.29 -7.01
CA LEU A 63 -10.64 7.90 -7.30
C LEU A 63 -11.65 7.85 -8.45
N ARG A 64 -12.73 8.63 -8.35
CA ARG A 64 -13.80 8.67 -9.36
C ARG A 64 -13.27 9.07 -10.74
N GLN A 65 -12.41 10.11 -10.81
CA GLN A 65 -11.80 10.58 -12.06
C GLN A 65 -10.88 9.54 -12.71
N ASN A 66 -10.30 8.63 -11.92
CA ASN A 66 -9.45 7.55 -12.41
C ASN A 66 -10.22 6.22 -12.60
N GLY A 67 -11.54 6.21 -12.45
CA GLY A 67 -12.36 5.01 -12.64
C GLY A 67 -12.27 3.98 -11.51
N VAL A 68 -11.75 4.37 -10.34
CA VAL A 68 -11.70 3.52 -9.14
C VAL A 68 -12.97 3.71 -8.32
N ARG A 69 -13.63 2.61 -7.94
CA ARG A 69 -14.80 2.63 -7.05
C ARG A 69 -14.38 2.93 -5.61
N ALA A 70 -14.90 3.99 -5.01
CA ALA A 70 -14.77 4.20 -3.56
C ALA A 70 -15.75 3.25 -2.86
N LEU A 71 -15.21 2.21 -2.18
CA LEU A 71 -16.02 1.18 -1.51
C LEU A 71 -16.55 1.64 -0.13
N ARG A 72 -15.92 2.67 0.44
CA ARG A 72 -16.42 3.44 1.57
C ARG A 72 -16.53 4.90 1.14
N THR A 73 -17.70 5.49 1.32
CA THR A 73 -18.00 6.87 0.91
C THR A 73 -18.27 7.80 2.10
N GLU A 74 -18.46 7.25 3.30
CA GLU A 74 -18.61 8.01 4.53
C GLU A 74 -17.29 8.67 4.91
N LEU A 75 -17.32 9.98 5.10
CA LEU A 75 -16.17 10.74 5.55
C LEU A 75 -15.97 10.58 7.07
N CYS A 76 -14.73 10.60 7.51
CA CYS A 76 -14.35 10.47 8.92
C CYS A 76 -14.44 11.85 9.62
N ASP A 77 -15.24 11.93 10.66
CA ASP A 77 -15.36 13.14 11.48
C ASP A 77 -14.38 13.13 12.70
N GLU A 78 -13.76 11.99 13.00
CA GLU A 78 -12.87 11.81 14.14
C GLU A 78 -11.47 12.35 13.92
N ALA A 79 -11.04 12.49 12.63
CA ALA A 79 -9.71 12.96 12.30
C ALA A 79 -9.67 13.64 10.92
N VAL A 80 -8.67 14.47 10.72
CA VAL A 80 -8.39 15.10 9.41
C VAL A 80 -7.80 14.06 8.44
N THR A 81 -7.94 14.33 7.15
CA THR A 81 -7.24 13.56 6.11
C THR A 81 -5.74 13.56 6.38
N THR A 82 -5.12 12.39 6.34
CA THR A 82 -3.66 12.25 6.52
C THR A 82 -2.92 13.01 5.42
N MET A 83 -1.87 13.71 5.82
CA MET A 83 -1.02 14.47 4.92
C MET A 83 0.44 14.09 5.13
N ALA A 84 1.17 13.94 4.03
CA ALA A 84 2.61 13.77 3.98
C ALA A 84 3.23 14.99 3.30
N PHE A 85 4.20 15.62 3.96
CA PHE A 85 4.98 16.71 3.39
C PHE A 85 6.34 16.16 3.01
N VAL A 86 6.64 16.22 1.71
CA VAL A 86 7.95 15.85 1.17
C VAL A 86 8.86 17.06 1.24
N THR A 87 10.02 16.92 1.85
CA THR A 87 11.09 17.93 1.82
C THR A 87 12.32 17.32 1.16
N LEU A 88 13.04 18.13 0.39
CA LEU A 88 14.32 17.75 -0.17
C LEU A 88 15.40 18.26 0.80
N THR A 89 16.32 17.38 1.21
CA THR A 89 17.51 17.76 1.95
C THR A 89 18.48 18.50 1.04
N GLU A 90 19.49 19.17 1.60
CA GLU A 90 20.54 19.82 0.81
C GLU A 90 21.31 18.84 -0.09
N THR A 91 21.32 17.55 0.26
CA THR A 91 21.91 16.46 -0.53
C THR A 91 20.96 15.90 -1.60
N GLY A 92 19.72 16.42 -1.71
CA GLY A 92 18.71 15.95 -2.65
C GLY A 92 17.96 14.69 -2.19
N GLU A 93 18.20 14.22 -0.98
CA GLU A 93 17.44 13.12 -0.38
C GLU A 93 16.06 13.59 0.06
N ARG A 94 15.07 12.70 -0.05
CA ARG A 94 13.69 12.98 0.37
C ARG A 94 13.51 12.68 1.86
N SER A 95 12.95 13.63 2.58
CA SER A 95 12.46 13.48 3.93
C SER A 95 10.94 13.66 3.95
N PHE A 96 10.26 12.95 4.84
CA PHE A 96 8.81 13.00 4.96
C PHE A 96 8.40 13.45 6.36
N THR A 97 7.42 14.35 6.42
CA THR A 97 6.75 14.71 7.67
C THR A 97 5.28 14.39 7.53
N PHE A 98 4.73 13.57 8.45
CA PHE A 98 3.33 13.17 8.40
C PHE A 98 2.49 13.94 9.42
N ALA A 99 1.38 14.50 8.98
CA ALA A 99 0.28 14.95 9.82
C ALA A 99 -0.73 13.79 9.95
N ARG A 100 -0.48 12.87 10.92
CA ARG A 100 -1.21 11.61 11.17
C ARG A 100 -1.24 11.30 12.68
N LYS A 101 -1.73 12.25 13.50
CA LYS A 101 -1.78 12.07 14.98
C LYS A 101 -3.11 12.55 15.59
N PRO A 102 -4.24 11.83 15.32
CA PRO A 102 -4.48 10.76 14.36
C PRO A 102 -4.76 11.29 12.96
N GLY A 103 -4.66 10.42 11.96
CA GLY A 103 -5.13 10.64 10.59
C GLY A 103 -6.38 9.81 10.30
N ALA A 104 -7.22 10.27 9.39
CA ALA A 104 -8.49 9.62 9.06
C ALA A 104 -8.32 8.18 8.53
N ASP A 105 -7.19 7.86 7.87
CA ASP A 105 -6.86 6.52 7.40
C ASP A 105 -6.82 5.48 8.53
N MET A 106 -6.51 5.90 9.76
CA MET A 106 -6.48 5.02 10.93
C MET A 106 -7.88 4.60 11.42
N PHE A 107 -8.95 5.27 10.96
CA PHE A 107 -10.34 5.04 11.39
C PHE A 107 -11.14 4.16 10.42
N LEU A 108 -10.47 3.46 9.50
CA LEU A 108 -11.09 2.40 8.73
C LEU A 108 -11.46 1.25 9.66
N ARG A 109 -12.71 0.79 9.63
CA ARG A 109 -13.25 -0.20 10.57
C ARG A 109 -13.60 -1.52 9.89
N GLU A 110 -13.67 -2.59 10.66
CA GLU A 110 -14.11 -3.90 10.15
C GLU A 110 -15.51 -3.83 9.51
N SER A 111 -16.42 -2.98 10.02
CA SER A 111 -17.74 -2.74 9.44
C SER A 111 -17.73 -2.12 8.05
N ASP A 112 -16.66 -1.45 7.67
CA ASP A 112 -16.48 -0.87 6.35
C ASP A 112 -16.09 -1.93 5.30
N VAL A 113 -15.59 -3.09 5.76
CA VAL A 113 -15.20 -4.23 4.93
C VAL A 113 -16.44 -5.09 4.65
N LYS A 114 -17.04 -4.89 3.48
CA LYS A 114 -18.23 -5.65 3.06
C LYS A 114 -17.80 -6.94 2.37
N GLU A 115 -18.31 -8.07 2.86
CA GLU A 115 -18.04 -9.37 2.26
C GLU A 115 -18.52 -9.43 0.80
N SER A 116 -19.63 -8.74 0.46
CA SER A 116 -20.13 -8.65 -0.92
C SER A 116 -19.09 -8.11 -1.89
N ASP A 117 -18.34 -7.07 -1.49
CA ASP A 117 -17.34 -6.45 -2.35
C ASP A 117 -16.15 -7.39 -2.59
N ILE A 118 -15.71 -8.09 -1.52
CA ILE A 118 -14.64 -9.09 -1.62
C ILE A 118 -15.09 -10.29 -2.44
N ARG A 119 -16.34 -10.72 -2.30
CA ARG A 119 -16.91 -11.83 -3.09
C ARG A 119 -16.90 -11.55 -4.58
N GLU A 120 -17.15 -10.30 -4.99
CA GLU A 120 -17.06 -9.87 -6.39
C GLU A 120 -15.63 -9.78 -6.91
N ALA A 121 -14.64 -9.63 -6.04
CA ALA A 121 -13.24 -9.43 -6.44
C ALA A 121 -12.58 -10.72 -6.92
N VAL A 122 -11.58 -10.59 -7.79
CA VAL A 122 -10.63 -11.66 -8.14
C VAL A 122 -9.40 -11.57 -7.24
N ILE A 123 -8.90 -10.36 -7.01
CA ILE A 123 -7.71 -10.06 -6.21
C ILE A 123 -8.10 -9.21 -5.01
N VAL A 124 -7.55 -9.52 -3.83
CA VAL A 124 -7.61 -8.71 -2.61
C VAL A 124 -6.21 -8.24 -2.27
N HIS A 125 -6.01 -6.93 -2.18
CA HIS A 125 -4.69 -6.32 -1.94
C HIS A 125 -4.69 -5.43 -0.71
N ALA A 126 -3.60 -5.49 0.07
CA ALA A 126 -3.29 -4.57 1.15
C ALA A 126 -1.78 -4.27 1.25
N GLY A 127 -1.46 -3.21 2.01
CA GLY A 127 -0.08 -2.85 2.38
C GLY A 127 0.09 -2.74 3.90
N SER A 128 1.34 -2.60 4.37
CA SER A 128 1.64 -2.63 5.80
C SER A 128 1.19 -1.37 6.56
N CYS A 129 1.07 -0.22 5.90
CA CYS A 129 0.78 1.04 6.59
C CYS A 129 -0.57 1.02 7.34
N SER A 130 -1.59 0.35 6.78
CA SER A 130 -2.89 0.19 7.43
C SER A 130 -2.87 -0.77 8.63
N LEU A 131 -1.85 -1.62 8.75
CA LEU A 131 -1.64 -2.50 9.92
C LEU A 131 -1.01 -1.77 11.12
N SER A 132 -0.57 -0.53 10.94
CA SER A 132 0.22 0.20 11.95
C SER A 132 -0.62 0.75 13.11
N ALA A 133 -1.94 0.82 12.97
CA ALA A 133 -2.84 1.38 13.99
C ALA A 133 -4.25 0.79 13.89
N SER A 134 -4.87 0.58 15.06
CA SER A 134 -6.30 0.23 15.19
C SER A 134 -7.18 1.47 15.03
N PRO A 135 -8.41 1.32 14.46
CA PRO A 135 -9.06 0.09 14.01
C PRO A 135 -8.72 -0.33 12.57
N ALA A 136 -7.87 0.40 11.84
CA ALA A 136 -7.53 0.09 10.44
C ALA A 136 -6.80 -1.26 10.30
N ALA A 137 -6.02 -1.64 11.31
CA ALA A 137 -5.33 -2.94 11.33
C ALA A 137 -6.34 -4.09 11.32
N GLU A 138 -7.38 -4.04 12.14
CA GLU A 138 -8.42 -5.06 12.21
C GLU A 138 -9.20 -5.14 10.91
N ALA A 139 -9.56 -4.00 10.33
CA ALA A 139 -10.23 -3.93 9.03
C ALA A 139 -9.38 -4.59 7.92
N THR A 140 -8.08 -4.30 7.89
CA THR A 140 -7.15 -4.87 6.91
C THR A 140 -7.01 -6.38 7.09
N VAL A 141 -6.81 -6.85 8.31
CA VAL A 141 -6.75 -8.28 8.64
C VAL A 141 -8.05 -8.99 8.23
N ARG A 142 -9.21 -8.39 8.52
CA ARG A 142 -10.51 -8.93 8.12
C ARG A 142 -10.61 -9.08 6.60
N ALA A 143 -10.20 -8.08 5.83
CA ALA A 143 -10.26 -8.12 4.38
C ALA A 143 -9.39 -9.25 3.79
N LEU A 144 -8.15 -9.40 4.27
CA LEU A 144 -7.23 -10.45 3.83
C LEU A 144 -7.78 -11.84 4.17
N ARG A 145 -8.28 -12.05 5.40
CA ARG A 145 -8.90 -13.32 5.83
C ARG A 145 -10.15 -13.66 5.03
N LEU A 146 -11.03 -12.70 4.76
CA LEU A 146 -12.17 -12.92 3.89
C LEU A 146 -11.74 -13.26 2.46
N GLY A 147 -10.72 -12.59 1.93
CA GLY A 147 -10.12 -12.93 0.65
C GLY A 147 -9.71 -14.41 0.61
N ARG A 148 -8.94 -14.85 1.60
CA ARG A 148 -8.51 -16.24 1.74
C ARG A 148 -9.67 -17.22 1.86
N GLN A 149 -10.67 -16.92 2.71
CA GLN A 149 -11.85 -17.76 2.93
C GLN A 149 -12.74 -17.88 1.69
N LEU A 150 -12.73 -16.90 0.80
CA LEU A 150 -13.52 -16.84 -0.43
C LEU A 150 -12.69 -17.25 -1.67
N ASP A 151 -11.53 -17.90 -1.47
CA ASP A 151 -10.63 -18.38 -2.53
C ASP A 151 -10.22 -17.28 -3.52
N LYS A 152 -9.99 -16.05 -3.00
CA LYS A 152 -9.45 -14.94 -3.78
C LYS A 152 -7.93 -14.99 -3.79
N LEU A 153 -7.32 -14.40 -4.83
CA LEU A 153 -5.87 -14.18 -4.85
C LEU A 153 -5.53 -13.05 -3.88
N VAL A 154 -4.89 -13.38 -2.76
CA VAL A 154 -4.52 -12.39 -1.75
C VAL A 154 -3.10 -11.92 -1.98
N THR A 155 -2.93 -10.60 -2.18
CA THR A 155 -1.63 -9.98 -2.45
C THR A 155 -1.29 -8.95 -1.37
N PHE A 156 -0.02 -8.84 -1.05
CA PHE A 156 0.45 -7.91 -0.02
C PHE A 156 1.76 -7.25 -0.44
N ASP A 157 1.84 -5.93 -0.25
CA ASP A 157 3.07 -5.16 -0.39
C ASP A 157 3.58 -4.74 0.99
N VAL A 158 4.79 -5.13 1.37
CA VAL A 158 5.37 -4.74 2.66
C VAL A 158 5.38 -3.23 2.80
N ASN A 159 5.89 -2.52 1.83
CA ASN A 159 5.84 -1.06 1.69
C ASN A 159 6.03 -0.32 3.03
N TYR A 160 7.08 -0.69 3.78
CA TYR A 160 7.37 -0.15 5.10
C TYR A 160 7.63 1.35 5.05
N ARG A 161 7.05 2.07 5.99
CA ARG A 161 7.28 3.51 6.20
C ARG A 161 7.55 3.75 7.68
N ASP A 162 8.78 4.08 8.02
CA ASP A 162 9.23 4.28 9.41
C ASP A 162 8.32 5.21 10.19
N MET A 163 7.95 6.34 9.60
CA MET A 163 7.08 7.34 10.22
C MET A 163 5.63 6.88 10.48
N MET A 164 5.19 5.82 9.81
CA MET A 164 3.86 5.23 10.01
C MET A 164 3.83 4.19 11.14
N TRP A 165 5.01 3.70 11.58
CA TRP A 165 5.15 2.62 12.55
C TRP A 165 5.77 3.10 13.87
N PRO A 166 4.96 3.45 14.90
CA PRO A 166 5.50 3.90 16.19
C PRO A 166 6.44 2.90 16.87
N GLY A 167 6.27 1.60 16.59
CA GLY A 167 7.14 0.53 17.07
C GLY A 167 8.28 0.14 16.12
N GLY A 168 8.48 0.90 15.03
CA GLY A 168 9.54 0.68 14.05
C GLY A 168 9.42 -0.65 13.28
N MET A 169 10.52 -1.05 12.68
CA MET A 169 10.61 -2.26 11.85
C MET A 169 10.19 -3.53 12.58
N THR A 170 10.51 -3.66 13.87
CA THR A 170 10.17 -4.85 14.65
C THR A 170 8.66 -5.02 14.78
N ALA A 171 7.93 -3.94 15.05
CA ALA A 171 6.47 -3.98 15.13
C ALA A 171 5.84 -4.28 13.76
N CYS A 172 6.38 -3.70 12.69
CA CYS A 172 5.95 -3.99 11.33
C CYS A 172 6.15 -5.48 10.99
N ALA A 173 7.34 -6.02 11.21
CA ALA A 173 7.66 -7.42 10.95
C ALA A 173 6.74 -8.38 11.70
N ALA A 174 6.46 -8.09 12.98
CA ALA A 174 5.54 -8.88 13.79
C ALA A 174 4.12 -8.89 13.21
N LYS A 175 3.58 -7.70 12.89
CA LYS A 175 2.22 -7.57 12.32
C LYS A 175 2.10 -8.18 10.93
N VAL A 176 3.08 -7.98 10.07
CA VAL A 176 3.10 -8.63 8.76
C VAL A 176 3.19 -10.15 8.93
N GLY A 177 4.03 -10.65 9.85
CA GLY A 177 4.11 -12.08 10.15
C GLY A 177 2.78 -12.73 10.57
N GLU A 178 1.89 -11.97 11.25
CA GLU A 178 0.55 -12.45 11.62
C GLU A 178 -0.38 -12.67 10.42
N ILE A 179 -0.21 -11.92 9.32
CA ILE A 179 -1.10 -11.98 8.15
C ILE A 179 -0.53 -12.81 6.98
N LEU A 180 0.77 -13.11 6.98
CA LEU A 180 1.38 -13.88 5.89
C LEU A 180 0.73 -15.24 5.63
N PRO A 181 0.16 -15.97 6.63
CA PRO A 181 -0.60 -17.20 6.35
C PRO A 181 -1.84 -17.01 5.46
N ASP A 182 -2.36 -15.79 5.37
CA ASP A 182 -3.52 -15.44 4.55
C ASP A 182 -3.12 -14.86 3.18
N VAL A 183 -1.82 -14.73 2.88
CA VAL A 183 -1.27 -14.10 1.66
C VAL A 183 -0.79 -15.16 0.66
N ASP A 184 -1.08 -14.97 -0.62
CA ASP A 184 -0.57 -15.78 -1.72
C ASP A 184 0.66 -15.17 -2.39
N LEU A 185 0.63 -13.86 -2.65
CA LEU A 185 1.70 -13.14 -3.32
C LEU A 185 2.22 -12.00 -2.44
N LEU A 186 3.52 -12.02 -2.17
CA LEU A 186 4.20 -11.00 -1.37
C LEU A 186 5.14 -10.18 -2.24
N LYS A 187 5.00 -8.85 -2.21
CA LYS A 187 6.02 -7.93 -2.70
C LYS A 187 6.81 -7.34 -1.53
N ILE A 188 8.11 -7.20 -1.73
CA ILE A 188 9.04 -6.63 -0.76
C ILE A 188 10.13 -5.85 -1.50
N ALA A 189 10.49 -4.66 -1.03
CA ALA A 189 11.66 -3.96 -1.53
C ALA A 189 12.95 -4.55 -0.89
N ARG A 190 14.08 -4.44 -1.60
CA ARG A 190 15.37 -4.98 -1.11
C ARG A 190 15.70 -4.51 0.30
N GLU A 191 15.55 -3.23 0.57
CA GLU A 191 15.81 -2.62 1.86
C GLU A 191 14.89 -3.12 2.98
N GLU A 192 13.72 -3.64 2.62
CA GLU A 192 12.74 -4.18 3.55
C GLU A 192 13.00 -5.64 3.92
N THR A 193 13.84 -6.35 3.16
CA THR A 193 14.12 -7.78 3.42
C THR A 193 14.71 -8.03 4.80
N VAL A 194 15.39 -7.03 5.37
CA VAL A 194 15.91 -7.04 6.74
C VAL A 194 14.82 -7.34 7.79
N LEU A 195 13.57 -6.97 7.52
CA LEU A 195 12.40 -7.28 8.36
C LEU A 195 12.22 -8.79 8.58
N PHE A 196 12.68 -9.62 7.64
CA PHE A 196 12.48 -11.06 7.64
C PHE A 196 13.79 -11.87 7.58
N GLY A 197 14.92 -11.25 7.92
CA GLY A 197 16.23 -11.92 7.99
C GLY A 197 17.12 -11.73 6.78
N GLY A 198 16.77 -10.80 5.88
CA GLY A 198 17.55 -10.44 4.69
C GLY A 198 17.13 -11.19 3.43
N GLU A 199 17.79 -10.85 2.32
CA GLU A 199 17.48 -11.39 0.98
C GLU A 199 17.52 -12.93 0.94
N ASP A 200 18.50 -13.54 1.61
CA ASP A 200 18.69 -15.00 1.60
C ASP A 200 17.61 -15.76 2.40
N ALA A 201 16.83 -15.05 3.23
CA ALA A 201 15.74 -15.64 4.00
C ALA A 201 14.41 -15.73 3.21
N LEU A 202 14.27 -15.06 2.06
CA LEU A 202 13.02 -15.01 1.29
C LEU A 202 12.52 -16.39 0.83
N PRO A 203 13.34 -17.34 0.37
CA PRO A 203 12.89 -18.69 0.06
C PRO A 203 12.31 -19.44 1.28
N ALA A 204 12.97 -19.31 2.43
CA ALA A 204 12.50 -19.93 3.68
C ALA A 204 11.22 -19.24 4.20
N LEU A 205 11.09 -17.92 4.05
CA LEU A 205 9.86 -17.19 4.34
C LEU A 205 8.70 -17.70 3.51
N MET A 206 8.93 -17.85 2.20
CA MET A 206 7.95 -18.39 1.26
C MET A 206 7.46 -19.78 1.66
N GLU A 207 8.38 -20.68 1.98
CA GLU A 207 8.05 -22.04 2.44
C GLU A 207 7.30 -22.04 3.77
N ARG A 208 7.78 -21.26 4.75
CA ARG A 208 7.20 -21.15 6.08
C ARG A 208 5.73 -20.74 6.08
N TYR A 209 5.36 -19.79 5.21
CA TYR A 209 4.00 -19.23 5.16
C TYR A 209 3.16 -19.76 4.00
N GLY A 210 3.72 -20.63 3.15
CA GLY A 210 3.01 -21.20 2.00
C GLY A 210 2.73 -20.19 0.89
N LEU A 211 3.56 -19.15 0.77
CA LEU A 211 3.41 -18.13 -0.27
C LEU A 211 3.62 -18.75 -1.67
N THR A 212 2.77 -18.39 -2.62
CA THR A 212 2.89 -18.87 -4.00
C THR A 212 3.99 -18.12 -4.76
N LEU A 213 4.15 -16.82 -4.50
CA LEU A 213 5.15 -15.97 -5.12
C LEU A 213 5.66 -14.94 -4.12
N VAL A 214 6.97 -14.75 -4.07
CA VAL A 214 7.61 -13.59 -3.45
C VAL A 214 8.33 -12.80 -4.52
N VAL A 215 8.07 -11.49 -4.61
CA VAL A 215 8.74 -10.58 -5.53
C VAL A 215 9.55 -9.56 -4.74
N GLU A 216 10.84 -9.54 -4.97
CA GLU A 216 11.76 -8.53 -4.45
C GLU A 216 12.03 -7.49 -5.51
N THR A 217 11.75 -6.22 -5.22
CA THR A 217 12.10 -5.11 -6.11
C THR A 217 13.49 -4.56 -5.78
N LEU A 218 14.28 -4.31 -6.84
CA LEU A 218 15.71 -3.95 -6.76
C LEU A 218 15.97 -2.54 -7.31
N GLY A 219 14.94 -1.69 -7.34
CA GLY A 219 15.01 -0.36 -7.93
C GLY A 219 15.46 -0.42 -9.39
N SER A 220 16.50 0.32 -9.76
CA SER A 220 17.08 0.28 -11.12
C SER A 220 17.67 -1.07 -11.50
N GLY A 221 17.93 -1.97 -10.55
CA GLY A 221 18.39 -3.33 -10.78
C GLY A 221 17.32 -4.28 -11.32
N GLY A 222 16.05 -3.87 -11.30
CA GLY A 222 14.91 -4.68 -11.76
C GLY A 222 14.18 -5.39 -10.64
N ALA A 223 13.90 -6.68 -10.81
CA ALA A 223 13.19 -7.47 -9.81
C ALA A 223 13.69 -8.93 -9.77
N ARG A 224 13.47 -9.58 -8.64
CA ARG A 224 13.74 -10.99 -8.40
C ARG A 224 12.47 -11.66 -7.88
N GLY A 225 12.05 -12.73 -8.50
CA GLY A 225 10.88 -13.50 -8.11
C GLY A 225 11.25 -14.91 -7.64
N TYR A 226 10.61 -15.37 -6.58
CA TYR A 226 10.70 -16.74 -6.10
C TYR A 226 9.35 -17.43 -6.30
N PHE A 227 9.32 -18.44 -7.16
CA PHE A 227 8.11 -19.16 -7.55
C PHE A 227 8.39 -20.65 -7.71
N ARG A 228 7.67 -21.51 -7.01
CA ARG A 228 7.77 -22.97 -7.08
C ARG A 228 9.22 -23.50 -6.99
N GLY A 229 9.99 -22.98 -6.03
CA GLY A 229 11.39 -23.37 -5.82
C GLY A 229 12.37 -22.86 -6.87
N ARG A 230 11.94 -21.94 -7.74
CA ARG A 230 12.79 -21.31 -8.76
C ARG A 230 12.96 -19.83 -8.46
N GLU A 231 14.16 -19.33 -8.70
CA GLU A 231 14.45 -17.92 -8.76
C GLU A 231 14.40 -17.43 -10.21
N ILE A 232 13.72 -16.32 -10.43
CA ILE A 232 13.61 -15.63 -11.72
C ILE A 232 14.11 -14.22 -11.52
N ARG A 233 15.06 -13.76 -12.35
CA ARG A 233 15.55 -12.38 -12.33
C ARG A 233 15.18 -11.66 -13.60
N VAL A 234 14.63 -10.45 -13.44
CA VAL A 234 14.31 -9.56 -14.55
C VAL A 234 15.14 -8.28 -14.36
N PRO A 235 16.05 -7.97 -15.27
CA PRO A 235 16.88 -6.78 -15.17
C PRO A 235 16.04 -5.52 -15.33
N GLY A 236 16.44 -4.43 -14.67
CA GLY A 236 15.87 -3.12 -14.89
C GLY A 236 16.10 -2.62 -16.30
N ARG A 237 15.16 -1.83 -16.81
CA ARG A 237 15.31 -1.17 -18.11
C ARG A 237 15.73 0.28 -17.88
N PRO A 238 16.71 0.81 -18.63
CA PRO A 238 17.06 2.21 -18.58
C PRO A 238 15.83 3.07 -18.90
N ALA A 239 15.53 4.02 -18.04
CA ALA A 239 14.45 4.97 -18.22
C ALA A 239 14.90 6.37 -17.79
N ARG A 240 14.39 7.41 -18.44
CA ARG A 240 14.56 8.77 -17.95
C ARG A 240 13.57 8.98 -16.81
N CYS A 241 14.07 8.90 -15.59
CA CYS A 241 13.25 9.11 -14.40
C CYS A 241 12.98 10.60 -14.21
N ALA A 242 11.71 10.99 -14.16
CA ALA A 242 11.29 12.33 -13.75
C ALA A 242 10.91 12.34 -12.27
N ASP A 243 10.19 11.31 -11.81
CA ASP A 243 9.76 11.10 -10.43
C ASP A 243 9.62 9.59 -10.18
N THR A 244 10.00 9.14 -8.99
CA THR A 244 9.90 7.73 -8.56
C THR A 244 8.72 7.48 -7.62
N THR A 245 7.92 8.52 -7.30
CA THR A 245 6.76 8.38 -6.41
C THR A 245 5.75 7.38 -6.99
N GLY A 246 5.35 6.39 -6.18
CA GLY A 246 4.40 5.36 -6.60
C GLY A 246 4.94 4.32 -7.60
N ALA A 247 6.23 4.38 -7.99
CA ALA A 247 6.78 3.41 -8.95
C ALA A 247 6.71 1.97 -8.42
N GLY A 248 6.96 1.76 -7.13
CA GLY A 248 6.81 0.46 -6.47
C GLY A 248 5.36 -0.01 -6.45
N ASP A 249 4.42 0.91 -6.19
CA ASP A 249 2.99 0.61 -6.13
C ASP A 249 2.45 0.24 -7.52
N ALA A 250 2.87 0.96 -8.57
CA ALA A 250 2.47 0.72 -9.95
C ALA A 250 3.14 -0.53 -10.57
N PHE A 251 4.24 -0.99 -10.01
CA PHE A 251 4.92 -2.23 -10.43
C PHE A 251 4.13 -3.46 -10.00
N TRP A 252 3.49 -3.43 -8.84
CA TRP A 252 2.77 -4.56 -8.26
C TRP A 252 1.40 -4.79 -8.86
#